data_d25715a3a5674f4dadc4cdb29752e692
#
_entry.id   d25715a3a5674f4dadc4cdb29752e692
#
_cell.length_a   1.000
_cell.length_b   1.000
_cell.length_c   1.000
_cell.angle_alpha   90.00
_cell.angle_beta   90.00
_cell.angle_gamma   90.00
#
_symmetry.space_group_name_H-M   'P 1'
#
loop_
_entity.id
_entity.type
_entity.pdbx_description
1 polymer ?
#
loop_
_entity_poly.entity_id
_entity_poly.type
_entity_poly.pdbx_seq_one_letter_code
_entity_poly.pdbx_strand_id
1 'polypeptide(L)'
;FKKLFKPAIFLLTVFSLFLNSCSQVNNQQKIVETVAPADSRFDLSEDGLKATITTDTSFSNFQDVLLKAKEPISVESLLNKFYPEINDSTLMLYSKVVLETVPSSFFIRSLTNYKRSDRLHQFTFEIDTAYVFPFIQNYLIEFAKTEYVQPMFNTEPIVPDFERLTPNTKLLLPIDSLMFPSKASRLPNAPRSYRSGIHRGIDFFSNWGTPIRSVADGVIVRSDLSYKEVSPSFRKEMLKRAATLGRTPSDIFNELLLGQAVIIDHGFTLFSGYRAITIYAHLSSINPNIEPGYTIKAGEIFGKSGNSGTEPSTLGTRRESHLHWELIL
;
A
#
# COMPACT_ATOMS: atom_id res chain seq x y z
N PHE A 1 -16.36 9.61 13.21
CA PHE A 1 -17.81 9.61 13.17
C PHE A 1 -18.32 9.97 11.78
N LYS A 2 -18.89 8.95 11.11
CA LYS A 2 -19.90 8.96 10.04
C LYS A 2 -19.76 9.95 8.89
N LYS A 3 -19.44 9.43 7.71
CA LYS A 3 -20.29 9.57 6.52
C LYS A 3 -20.08 8.34 5.63
N LEU A 4 -20.99 7.40 5.75
CA LEU A 4 -21.25 6.36 4.77
C LEU A 4 -21.84 7.02 3.52
N PHE A 5 -21.15 6.98 2.40
CA PHE A 5 -21.74 7.24 1.10
C PHE A 5 -22.51 5.97 0.66
N LYS A 6 -23.82 6.09 0.53
CA LYS A 6 -24.70 5.07 -0.04
C LYS A 6 -24.68 5.19 -1.57
N PRO A 7 -24.26 4.17 -2.33
CA PRO A 7 -24.35 4.20 -3.80
C PRO A 7 -25.70 3.68 -4.33
N ALA A 8 -26.79 3.78 -3.55
CA ALA A 8 -28.07 3.14 -3.92
C ALA A 8 -29.08 4.06 -4.65
N ILE A 9 -28.79 5.37 -4.81
CA ILE A 9 -29.79 6.31 -5.32
C ILE A 9 -29.68 6.58 -6.84
N PHE A 10 -28.54 6.30 -7.47
CA PHE A 10 -28.36 6.59 -8.89
C PHE A 10 -28.97 5.56 -9.85
N LEU A 11 -29.26 4.35 -9.38
CA LEU A 11 -29.86 3.31 -10.22
C LEU A 11 -31.39 3.42 -10.33
N LEU A 12 -32.06 4.06 -9.35
CA LEU A 12 -33.53 4.20 -9.33
C LEU A 12 -34.03 5.35 -10.19
N THR A 13 -33.24 6.40 -10.40
CA THR A 13 -33.66 7.57 -11.20
C THR A 13 -33.61 7.33 -12.72
N VAL A 14 -32.80 6.39 -13.20
CA VAL A 14 -32.78 6.01 -14.63
C VAL A 14 -33.99 5.11 -14.96
N PHE A 15 -34.50 4.33 -14.00
CA PHE A 15 -35.63 3.43 -14.19
C PHE A 15 -36.98 4.15 -14.22
N SER A 16 -37.13 5.30 -13.54
CA SER A 16 -38.39 6.07 -13.49
C SER A 16 -38.64 6.94 -14.74
N LEU A 17 -37.62 7.19 -15.57
CA LEU A 17 -37.77 7.96 -16.79
C LEU A 17 -38.29 7.12 -18.00
N PHE A 18 -38.33 5.80 -17.87
CA PHE A 18 -38.81 4.92 -18.97
C PHE A 18 -40.26 4.47 -18.83
N LEU A 19 -40.97 4.82 -17.72
CA LEU A 19 -42.34 4.35 -17.49
C LEU A 19 -43.45 5.32 -17.89
N ASN A 20 -43.13 6.53 -18.37
CA ASN A 20 -44.15 7.55 -18.69
C ASN A 20 -44.38 7.83 -20.16
N SER A 21 -44.12 6.87 -21.08
CA SER A 21 -44.40 7.04 -22.47
C SER A 21 -45.24 5.89 -23.04
N CYS A 22 -46.41 5.69 -22.45
CA CYS A 22 -47.43 4.83 -23.04
C CYS A 22 -48.80 5.40 -22.74
N SER A 23 -49.34 6.26 -23.64
CA SER A 23 -50.79 6.37 -23.89
C SER A 23 -51.04 7.19 -25.15
N GLN A 24 -51.24 6.51 -26.24
CA GLN A 24 -52.44 6.68 -27.11
C GLN A 24 -52.42 5.62 -28.19
N VAL A 25 -53.37 4.72 -28.06
CA VAL A 25 -53.63 3.64 -29.04
C VAL A 25 -54.61 4.16 -30.07
N ASN A 26 -54.25 4.11 -31.33
CA ASN A 26 -55.19 4.16 -32.44
C ASN A 26 -55.21 2.78 -33.11
N ASN A 27 -56.39 2.14 -33.08
CA ASN A 27 -56.65 0.81 -33.59
C ASN A 27 -56.50 0.76 -35.12
N GLN A 28 -55.44 0.12 -35.60
CA GLN A 28 -55.45 -0.59 -36.89
C GLN A 28 -54.73 -1.92 -36.68
N GLN A 29 -55.46 -3.02 -36.78
CA GLN A 29 -54.89 -4.37 -36.78
C GLN A 29 -54.00 -4.53 -38.01
N LYS A 30 -52.68 -4.34 -37.77
CA LYS A 30 -51.63 -4.82 -38.64
C LYS A 30 -51.15 -6.14 -38.07
N ILE A 31 -51.28 -7.21 -38.84
CA ILE A 31 -50.66 -8.50 -38.53
C ILE A 31 -49.15 -8.20 -38.35
N VAL A 32 -48.71 -8.10 -37.12
CA VAL A 32 -47.29 -8.00 -36.80
C VAL A 32 -46.81 -9.44 -36.76
N GLU A 33 -46.06 -9.87 -37.78
CA GLU A 33 -45.19 -11.02 -37.64
C GLU A 33 -44.38 -10.79 -36.36
N THR A 34 -44.62 -11.61 -35.36
CA THR A 34 -43.82 -11.64 -34.15
C THR A 34 -42.45 -12.24 -34.52
N VAL A 35 -41.56 -11.40 -35.02
CA VAL A 35 -40.15 -11.73 -35.09
C VAL A 35 -39.73 -11.96 -33.63
N ALA A 36 -39.31 -13.18 -33.32
CA ALA A 36 -38.78 -13.49 -32.00
C ALA A 36 -37.70 -12.44 -31.63
N PRO A 37 -37.73 -11.90 -30.40
CA PRO A 37 -36.76 -10.91 -30.02
C PRO A 37 -35.36 -11.49 -30.23
N ALA A 38 -34.52 -10.77 -30.97
CA ALA A 38 -33.13 -11.16 -31.17
C ALA A 38 -32.42 -11.11 -29.81
N ASP A 39 -31.72 -12.17 -29.47
CA ASP A 39 -30.90 -12.19 -28.24
C ASP A 39 -29.85 -11.12 -28.30
N SER A 40 -29.50 -10.58 -27.11
CA SER A 40 -28.41 -9.63 -26.99
C SER A 40 -27.11 -10.29 -27.44
N ARG A 41 -26.42 -9.65 -28.37
CA ARG A 41 -25.11 -10.11 -28.85
C ARG A 41 -24.01 -9.55 -27.96
N PHE A 42 -23.12 -10.43 -27.55
CA PHE A 42 -21.92 -10.10 -26.77
C PHE A 42 -20.66 -10.34 -27.60
N ASP A 43 -19.88 -9.31 -27.79
CA ASP A 43 -18.61 -9.36 -28.51
C ASP A 43 -17.48 -8.95 -27.55
N LEU A 44 -16.45 -9.77 -27.41
CA LEU A 44 -15.26 -9.50 -26.64
C LEU A 44 -14.07 -9.30 -27.59
N SER A 45 -13.26 -8.26 -27.36
CA SER A 45 -12.00 -8.09 -28.10
C SER A 45 -11.04 -9.25 -27.82
N GLU A 46 -10.12 -9.51 -28.75
CA GLU A 46 -9.14 -10.60 -28.66
C GLU A 46 -8.29 -10.50 -27.39
N ASP A 47 -7.90 -9.28 -27.00
CA ASP A 47 -7.16 -8.99 -25.77
C ASP A 47 -8.05 -8.97 -24.52
N GLY A 48 -9.34 -9.15 -24.64
CA GLY A 48 -10.29 -9.12 -23.53
C GLY A 48 -10.51 -7.74 -22.89
N LEU A 49 -9.87 -6.68 -23.36
CA LEU A 49 -9.92 -5.35 -22.73
C LEU A 49 -11.21 -4.59 -23.03
N LYS A 50 -11.88 -4.94 -24.12
CA LYS A 50 -13.11 -4.30 -24.57
C LYS A 50 -14.21 -5.32 -24.76
N ALA A 51 -15.40 -5.03 -24.23
CA ALA A 51 -16.62 -5.79 -24.46
C ALA A 51 -17.68 -4.90 -25.09
N THR A 52 -18.41 -5.43 -26.06
CA THR A 52 -19.50 -4.72 -26.69
C THR A 52 -20.79 -5.55 -26.59
N ILE A 53 -21.85 -4.94 -26.06
CA ILE A 53 -23.20 -5.53 -26.05
C ILE A 53 -24.03 -4.81 -27.08
N THR A 54 -24.60 -5.57 -28.01
CA THR A 54 -25.59 -5.05 -28.97
C THR A 54 -26.91 -5.75 -28.70
N THR A 55 -27.95 -4.99 -28.40
CA THR A 55 -29.28 -5.50 -28.06
C THR A 55 -30.35 -4.67 -28.74
N ASP A 56 -31.53 -5.27 -28.94
CA ASP A 56 -32.71 -4.55 -29.39
C ASP A 56 -33.52 -3.97 -28.20
N THR A 57 -34.69 -3.42 -28.50
CA THR A 57 -35.57 -2.82 -27.49
C THR A 57 -36.19 -3.84 -26.52
N SER A 58 -36.09 -5.15 -26.78
CA SER A 58 -36.67 -6.19 -25.94
C SER A 58 -35.81 -6.49 -24.70
N PHE A 59 -34.50 -6.16 -24.74
CA PHE A 59 -33.53 -6.39 -23.66
C PHE A 59 -33.50 -7.85 -23.16
N SER A 60 -33.92 -8.84 -23.98
CA SER A 60 -33.85 -10.24 -23.62
C SER A 60 -32.39 -10.61 -23.27
N ASN A 61 -32.17 -11.41 -22.25
CA ASN A 61 -30.87 -11.83 -21.72
C ASN A 61 -29.84 -10.70 -21.44
N PHE A 62 -30.25 -9.42 -21.44
CA PHE A 62 -29.35 -8.29 -21.26
C PHE A 62 -28.56 -8.35 -19.93
N GLN A 63 -29.24 -8.82 -18.87
CA GLN A 63 -28.59 -8.95 -17.57
C GLN A 63 -27.41 -9.93 -17.61
N ASP A 64 -27.57 -11.06 -18.29
CA ASP A 64 -26.53 -12.09 -18.39
C ASP A 64 -25.31 -11.59 -19.18
N VAL A 65 -25.55 -10.90 -20.31
CA VAL A 65 -24.44 -10.34 -21.09
C VAL A 65 -23.79 -9.14 -20.40
N LEU A 66 -24.54 -8.39 -19.59
CA LEU A 66 -23.98 -7.33 -18.75
C LEU A 66 -23.05 -7.87 -17.67
N LEU A 67 -23.42 -8.98 -17.03
CA LEU A 67 -22.57 -9.65 -16.06
C LEU A 67 -21.27 -10.12 -16.72
N LYS A 68 -21.34 -10.74 -17.90
CA LYS A 68 -20.17 -11.13 -18.70
C LYS A 68 -19.28 -9.93 -19.06
N ALA A 69 -19.88 -8.81 -19.46
CA ALA A 69 -19.11 -7.60 -19.78
C ALA A 69 -18.36 -7.04 -18.57
N LYS A 70 -18.87 -7.27 -17.36
CA LYS A 70 -18.27 -6.86 -16.07
C LYS A 70 -17.43 -7.94 -15.40
N GLU A 71 -17.22 -9.08 -16.00
CA GLU A 71 -16.26 -10.05 -15.50
C GLU A 71 -14.86 -9.41 -15.44
N PRO A 72 -14.08 -9.67 -14.38
CA PRO A 72 -12.72 -9.17 -14.29
C PRO A 72 -11.87 -9.63 -15.47
N ILE A 73 -11.05 -8.75 -15.97
CA ILE A 73 -10.09 -9.05 -17.05
C ILE A 73 -8.95 -9.86 -16.43
N SER A 74 -8.39 -10.79 -17.20
CA SER A 74 -7.19 -11.51 -16.78
C SER A 74 -6.01 -10.56 -16.64
N VAL A 75 -5.26 -10.72 -15.55
CA VAL A 75 -4.07 -9.91 -15.30
C VAL A 75 -3.01 -10.15 -16.36
N GLU A 76 -2.90 -11.37 -16.86
CA GLU A 76 -2.00 -11.73 -17.96
C GLU A 76 -2.30 -10.93 -19.22
N SER A 77 -3.59 -10.79 -19.61
CA SER A 77 -3.99 -9.97 -20.75
C SER A 77 -3.58 -8.51 -20.60
N LEU A 78 -3.74 -7.95 -19.39
CA LEU A 78 -3.30 -6.59 -19.09
C LEU A 78 -1.79 -6.45 -19.15
N LEU A 79 -1.06 -7.37 -18.55
CA LEU A 79 0.41 -7.33 -18.53
C LEU A 79 0.98 -7.50 -19.94
N ASN A 80 0.44 -8.40 -20.76
CA ASN A 80 0.84 -8.55 -22.17
C ASN A 80 0.56 -7.27 -22.98
N LYS A 81 -0.52 -6.56 -22.68
CA LYS A 81 -0.81 -5.27 -23.31
C LYS A 81 0.19 -4.19 -22.94
N PHE A 82 0.59 -4.15 -21.66
CA PHE A 82 1.51 -3.12 -21.16
C PHE A 82 2.98 -3.46 -21.44
N TYR A 83 3.32 -4.73 -21.50
CA TYR A 83 4.68 -5.27 -21.68
C TYR A 83 4.69 -6.36 -22.74
N PRO A 84 4.53 -6.02 -24.03
CA PRO A 84 4.39 -7.02 -25.11
C PRO A 84 5.62 -7.93 -25.28
N GLU A 85 6.77 -7.50 -24.79
CA GLU A 85 8.03 -8.28 -24.87
C GLU A 85 8.29 -9.11 -23.57
N ILE A 86 7.30 -9.21 -22.68
CA ILE A 86 7.46 -9.95 -21.42
C ILE A 86 7.56 -11.47 -21.71
N ASN A 87 8.52 -12.13 -21.08
CA ASN A 87 8.61 -13.60 -21.19
C ASN A 87 7.64 -14.29 -20.23
N ASP A 88 7.28 -15.54 -20.53
CA ASP A 88 6.26 -16.30 -19.78
C ASP A 88 6.57 -16.42 -18.28
N SER A 89 7.84 -16.64 -17.92
CA SER A 89 8.23 -16.77 -16.50
C SER A 89 8.02 -15.47 -15.74
N THR A 90 8.38 -14.35 -16.34
CA THR A 90 8.18 -13.02 -15.76
C THR A 90 6.69 -12.65 -15.74
N LEU A 91 5.95 -13.00 -16.79
CA LEU A 91 4.49 -12.81 -16.85
C LEU A 91 3.78 -13.53 -15.70
N MET A 92 4.09 -14.82 -15.49
CA MET A 92 3.54 -15.60 -14.37
C MET A 92 3.86 -14.96 -13.01
N LEU A 93 5.09 -14.53 -12.83
CA LEU A 93 5.54 -13.91 -11.58
C LEU A 93 4.82 -12.59 -11.33
N TYR A 94 4.76 -11.72 -12.32
CA TYR A 94 4.08 -10.43 -12.23
C TYR A 94 2.58 -10.57 -12.03
N SER A 95 1.95 -11.53 -12.75
CA SER A 95 0.52 -11.84 -12.57
C SER A 95 0.22 -12.24 -11.14
N LYS A 96 1.03 -13.10 -10.55
CA LYS A 96 0.89 -13.50 -9.15
C LYS A 96 0.98 -12.31 -8.18
N VAL A 97 2.00 -11.48 -8.34
CA VAL A 97 2.19 -10.29 -7.48
C VAL A 97 1.02 -9.33 -7.60
N VAL A 98 0.55 -9.07 -8.82
CA VAL A 98 -0.58 -8.17 -9.07
C VAL A 98 -1.86 -8.73 -8.47
N LEU A 99 -2.14 -10.02 -8.63
CA LEU A 99 -3.33 -10.69 -8.06
C LEU A 99 -3.33 -10.68 -6.52
N GLU A 100 -2.17 -10.76 -5.89
CA GLU A 100 -2.05 -10.74 -4.42
C GLU A 100 -2.16 -9.33 -3.84
N THR A 101 -1.83 -8.28 -4.62
CA THR A 101 -1.72 -6.90 -4.11
C THR A 101 -2.82 -5.97 -4.59
N VAL A 102 -3.41 -6.22 -5.77
CA VAL A 102 -4.38 -5.34 -6.40
C VAL A 102 -5.78 -5.92 -6.29
N PRO A 103 -6.77 -5.19 -5.74
CA PRO A 103 -8.15 -5.66 -5.66
C PRO A 103 -8.73 -5.98 -7.05
N SER A 104 -9.49 -7.06 -7.18
CA SER A 104 -10.11 -7.48 -8.45
C SER A 104 -11.04 -6.43 -9.08
N SER A 105 -11.56 -5.50 -8.27
CA SER A 105 -12.37 -4.38 -8.76
C SER A 105 -11.64 -3.45 -9.72
N PHE A 106 -10.30 -3.42 -9.67
CA PHE A 106 -9.49 -2.64 -10.62
C PHE A 106 -9.48 -3.23 -12.03
N PHE A 107 -9.82 -4.52 -12.18
CA PHE A 107 -9.79 -5.22 -13.45
C PHE A 107 -11.18 -5.32 -14.14
N ILE A 108 -12.16 -4.58 -13.64
CA ILE A 108 -13.51 -4.57 -14.18
C ILE A 108 -13.65 -3.48 -15.26
N ARG A 109 -14.19 -3.87 -16.42
CA ARG A 109 -14.52 -2.92 -17.50
C ARG A 109 -15.63 -1.98 -17.04
N SER A 110 -15.52 -0.71 -17.38
CA SER A 110 -16.54 0.32 -17.17
C SER A 110 -17.21 0.71 -18.48
N LEU A 111 -18.46 1.17 -18.43
CA LEU A 111 -19.17 1.67 -19.61
C LEU A 111 -18.49 2.95 -20.11
N THR A 112 -17.95 2.91 -21.33
CA THR A 112 -17.23 4.04 -21.95
C THR A 112 -18.03 4.69 -23.07
N ASN A 113 -18.91 3.93 -23.74
CA ASN A 113 -19.68 4.46 -24.85
C ASN A 113 -21.05 3.80 -24.95
N TYR A 114 -22.03 4.60 -25.39
CA TYR A 114 -23.36 4.15 -25.74
C TYR A 114 -23.76 4.75 -27.07
N LYS A 115 -24.22 3.91 -27.98
CA LYS A 115 -24.77 4.33 -29.28
C LYS A 115 -26.16 3.73 -29.45
N ARG A 116 -27.05 4.51 -30.05
CA ARG A 116 -28.38 4.05 -30.52
C ARG A 116 -28.48 4.21 -32.02
N SER A 117 -28.94 3.18 -32.69
CA SER A 117 -29.26 3.20 -34.12
C SER A 117 -30.61 2.48 -34.32
N ASP A 118 -31.63 3.20 -34.72
CA ASP A 118 -33.00 2.71 -34.88
C ASP A 118 -33.51 1.95 -33.64
N ARG A 119 -33.55 0.61 -33.72
CA ARG A 119 -34.00 -0.28 -32.66
C ARG A 119 -32.85 -0.92 -31.89
N LEU A 120 -31.61 -0.68 -32.32
CA LEU A 120 -30.44 -1.30 -31.74
C LEU A 120 -29.76 -0.35 -30.75
N HIS A 121 -29.37 -0.91 -29.59
CA HIS A 121 -28.60 -0.27 -28.55
C HIS A 121 -27.25 -0.96 -28.47
N GLN A 122 -26.17 -0.20 -28.53
CA GLN A 122 -24.81 -0.70 -28.39
C GLN A 122 -24.14 -0.07 -27.18
N PHE A 123 -23.71 -0.90 -26.28
CA PHE A 123 -22.96 -0.52 -25.05
C PHE A 123 -21.54 -1.01 -25.19
N THR A 124 -20.58 -0.12 -24.99
CA THR A 124 -19.17 -0.46 -25.01
C THR A 124 -18.59 -0.33 -23.61
N PHE A 125 -17.97 -1.39 -23.14
CA PHE A 125 -17.29 -1.47 -21.85
C PHE A 125 -15.81 -1.66 -22.11
N GLU A 126 -14.98 -0.83 -21.48
CA GLU A 126 -13.52 -0.89 -21.60
C GLU A 126 -12.90 -0.74 -20.22
N ILE A 127 -11.70 -1.29 -20.05
CA ILE A 127 -10.92 -0.99 -18.87
C ILE A 127 -10.22 0.36 -19.05
N ASP A 128 -10.20 1.15 -17.99
CA ASP A 128 -9.45 2.41 -17.97
C ASP A 128 -7.95 2.12 -17.81
N THR A 129 -7.30 1.83 -18.95
CA THR A 129 -5.86 1.54 -18.96
C THR A 129 -5.01 2.72 -18.52
N ALA A 130 -5.49 3.96 -18.69
CA ALA A 130 -4.78 5.16 -18.25
C ALA A 130 -4.74 5.26 -16.72
N TYR A 131 -5.75 4.71 -16.04
CA TYR A 131 -5.79 4.63 -14.59
C TYR A 131 -5.07 3.38 -14.05
N VAL A 132 -5.35 2.23 -14.63
CA VAL A 132 -4.86 0.92 -14.14
C VAL A 132 -3.37 0.74 -14.40
N PHE A 133 -2.84 1.20 -15.54
CA PHE A 133 -1.45 1.00 -15.91
C PHE A 133 -0.46 1.67 -14.95
N PRO A 134 -0.56 2.97 -14.62
CA PRO A 134 0.36 3.59 -13.66
C PRO A 134 0.32 2.93 -12.28
N PHE A 135 -0.87 2.47 -11.87
CA PHE A 135 -1.06 1.79 -10.60
C PHE A 135 -0.30 0.46 -10.55
N ILE A 136 -0.50 -0.41 -11.56
CA ILE A 136 0.24 -1.67 -11.68
C ILE A 136 1.73 -1.41 -11.87
N GLN A 137 2.10 -0.43 -12.70
CA GLN A 137 3.48 -0.09 -13.00
C GLN A 137 4.27 0.27 -11.75
N ASN A 138 3.70 1.06 -10.84
CA ASN A 138 4.35 1.43 -9.60
C ASN A 138 4.71 0.20 -8.75
N TYR A 139 3.80 -0.77 -8.65
CA TYR A 139 4.08 -2.03 -7.95
C TYR A 139 5.15 -2.86 -8.64
N LEU A 140 5.07 -2.98 -9.98
CA LEU A 140 6.00 -3.80 -10.75
C LEU A 140 7.38 -3.17 -10.90
N ILE A 141 7.51 -1.85 -10.96
CA ILE A 141 8.81 -1.17 -10.99
C ILE A 141 9.57 -1.44 -9.70
N GLU A 142 8.88 -1.36 -8.57
CA GLU A 142 9.49 -1.67 -7.27
C GLU A 142 9.92 -3.15 -7.20
N PHE A 143 9.10 -4.03 -7.74
CA PHE A 143 9.37 -5.46 -7.79
C PHE A 143 10.47 -5.84 -8.80
N ALA A 144 10.48 -5.25 -10.00
CA ALA A 144 11.46 -5.54 -11.06
C ALA A 144 12.86 -4.98 -10.81
N LYS A 145 13.00 -4.00 -9.91
CA LYS A 145 14.32 -3.49 -9.50
C LYS A 145 15.06 -4.46 -8.58
N THR A 146 14.38 -5.46 -8.05
CA THR A 146 15.02 -6.56 -7.36
C THR A 146 15.47 -7.58 -8.40
N GLU A 147 16.73 -7.56 -8.80
CA GLU A 147 17.33 -8.61 -9.67
C GLU A 147 17.17 -10.01 -9.07
N TYR A 148 16.86 -10.10 -7.81
CA TYR A 148 16.52 -11.31 -7.08
C TYR A 148 15.29 -11.07 -6.23
N VAL A 149 14.13 -11.54 -6.69
CA VAL A 149 13.03 -11.84 -5.77
C VAL A 149 13.47 -13.03 -4.94
N GLN A 150 14.25 -12.74 -3.94
CA GLN A 150 14.47 -13.71 -2.89
C GLN A 150 13.12 -13.96 -2.23
N PRO A 151 12.68 -15.20 -2.05
CA PRO A 151 11.49 -15.47 -1.28
C PRO A 151 11.63 -14.72 0.04
N MET A 152 10.63 -13.94 0.42
CA MET A 152 10.61 -13.17 1.68
C MET A 152 10.85 -14.05 2.92
N PHE A 153 10.90 -15.35 2.74
CA PHE A 153 11.09 -16.39 3.74
C PHE A 153 12.30 -17.29 3.43
N ASN A 154 13.36 -16.74 2.83
CA ASN A 154 14.58 -17.50 2.77
C ASN A 154 15.08 -17.74 4.21
N THR A 155 15.18 -19.00 4.61
CA THR A 155 15.64 -19.39 5.94
C THR A 155 17.15 -19.13 6.11
N GLU A 156 17.87 -18.90 5.02
CA GLU A 156 19.28 -18.54 5.06
C GLU A 156 19.43 -17.01 4.98
N PRO A 157 19.99 -16.38 6.02
CA PRO A 157 20.21 -14.94 6.01
C PRO A 157 21.19 -14.59 4.89
N ILE A 158 20.75 -13.79 3.93
CA ILE A 158 21.65 -13.19 2.94
C ILE A 158 22.32 -12.01 3.61
N VAL A 159 23.60 -12.14 3.84
CA VAL A 159 24.41 -11.02 4.29
C VAL A 159 24.71 -10.17 3.04
N PRO A 160 24.24 -8.92 2.97
CA PRO A 160 24.59 -8.03 1.87
C PRO A 160 26.11 -7.90 1.76
N ASP A 161 26.62 -7.80 0.52
CA ASP A 161 28.00 -7.38 0.29
C ASP A 161 28.12 -5.90 0.68
N PHE A 162 28.50 -5.64 1.91
CA PHE A 162 28.61 -4.28 2.46
C PHE A 162 29.60 -3.39 1.69
N GLU A 163 30.59 -3.95 0.99
CA GLU A 163 31.53 -3.20 0.17
C GLU A 163 30.85 -2.61 -1.07
N ARG A 164 29.80 -3.29 -1.55
CA ARG A 164 29.00 -2.88 -2.72
C ARG A 164 27.71 -2.16 -2.32
N LEU A 165 27.34 -2.21 -1.04
CA LEU A 165 26.12 -1.57 -0.54
C LEU A 165 26.35 -0.10 -0.27
N THR A 166 26.28 0.70 -1.31
CA THR A 166 26.33 2.17 -1.20
C THR A 166 24.97 2.78 -1.52
N PRO A 167 24.52 3.79 -0.73
CA PRO A 167 23.29 4.48 -1.06
C PRO A 167 23.46 5.30 -2.36
N ASN A 168 22.41 5.33 -3.18
CA ASN A 168 22.39 6.12 -4.41
C ASN A 168 22.41 7.63 -4.13
N THR A 169 22.06 8.03 -2.93
CA THR A 169 22.09 9.40 -2.45
C THR A 169 22.80 9.48 -1.11
N LYS A 170 23.40 10.63 -0.82
CA LYS A 170 24.04 10.87 0.47
C LYS A 170 22.99 10.93 1.57
N LEU A 171 23.09 10.04 2.56
CA LEU A 171 22.25 10.09 3.76
C LEU A 171 22.66 11.26 4.66
N LEU A 172 21.65 11.94 5.17
CA LEU A 172 21.85 12.95 6.22
C LEU A 172 21.92 12.26 7.60
N LEU A 173 22.59 12.89 8.55
CA LEU A 173 22.45 12.47 9.95
C LEU A 173 21.03 12.82 10.45
N PRO A 174 20.39 11.95 11.23
CA PRO A 174 19.03 12.18 11.73
C PRO A 174 18.91 13.33 12.73
N ILE A 175 20.05 13.70 13.33
CA ILE A 175 20.18 14.88 14.18
C ILE A 175 21.31 15.73 13.62
N ASP A 176 21.04 17.00 13.39
CA ASP A 176 22.05 17.91 12.88
C ASP A 176 23.20 18.11 13.90
N SER A 177 24.40 18.26 13.37
CA SER A 177 25.59 18.55 14.19
C SER A 177 26.01 17.46 15.19
N LEU A 178 25.43 16.25 15.14
CA LEU A 178 25.90 15.11 15.92
C LEU A 178 26.84 14.22 15.09
N MET A 179 27.79 13.60 15.78
CA MET A 179 28.66 12.57 15.20
C MET A 179 28.14 11.18 15.56
N PHE A 180 28.54 10.18 14.76
CA PHE A 180 28.28 8.79 15.10
C PHE A 180 28.87 8.44 16.48
N PRO A 181 28.13 7.71 17.33
CA PRO A 181 28.63 7.30 18.63
C PRO A 181 29.78 6.29 18.49
N SER A 182 30.84 6.49 19.24
CA SER A 182 31.99 5.54 19.33
C SER A 182 31.78 4.43 20.35
N LYS A 183 30.84 4.61 21.29
CA LYS A 183 30.61 3.65 22.39
C LYS A 183 29.88 2.41 21.86
N ALA A 184 30.48 1.22 21.94
CA ALA A 184 29.95 -0.03 21.44
C ALA A 184 28.52 -0.33 21.92
N SER A 185 28.16 0.02 23.15
CA SER A 185 26.78 -0.18 23.65
C SER A 185 25.72 0.65 22.97
N ARG A 186 26.10 1.65 22.14
CA ARG A 186 25.19 2.51 21.36
C ARG A 186 25.09 2.09 19.89
N LEU A 187 25.83 1.06 19.51
CA LEU A 187 25.92 0.55 18.15
C LEU A 187 25.07 -0.72 17.97
N PRO A 188 24.76 -1.14 16.73
CA PRO A 188 24.07 -2.39 16.46
C PRO A 188 24.81 -3.59 17.05
N ASN A 189 24.06 -4.66 17.31
CA ASN A 189 24.53 -5.92 17.89
C ASN A 189 25.01 -5.85 19.36
N ALA A 190 24.97 -4.70 20.02
CA ALA A 190 25.28 -4.62 21.43
C ALA A 190 24.28 -5.46 22.26
N PRO A 191 24.76 -6.30 23.22
CA PRO A 191 23.89 -7.17 24.00
C PRO A 191 22.89 -6.38 24.84
N ARG A 192 21.65 -6.90 24.89
CA ARG A 192 20.54 -6.44 25.72
C ARG A 192 20.02 -7.61 26.56
N SER A 193 20.91 -8.12 27.47
CA SER A 193 20.67 -9.33 28.27
C SER A 193 19.39 -9.26 29.10
N TYR A 194 19.02 -8.07 29.60
CA TYR A 194 17.81 -7.87 30.38
C TYR A 194 16.49 -8.24 29.68
N ARG A 195 16.54 -8.42 28.38
CA ARG A 195 15.38 -8.82 27.53
C ARG A 195 15.69 -9.97 26.55
N SER A 196 16.85 -10.62 26.70
CA SER A 196 17.34 -11.65 25.78
C SER A 196 17.30 -11.20 24.32
N GLY A 197 17.94 -10.09 24.03
CA GLY A 197 17.98 -9.50 22.67
C GLY A 197 19.28 -8.75 22.41
N ILE A 198 19.35 -8.14 21.25
CA ILE A 198 20.44 -7.28 20.82
C ILE A 198 19.93 -5.85 20.55
N HIS A 199 20.83 -4.91 20.50
CA HIS A 199 20.58 -3.57 20.01
C HIS A 199 20.50 -3.60 18.48
N ARG A 200 19.41 -3.10 17.90
CA ARG A 200 19.18 -3.20 16.44
C ARG A 200 19.66 -1.99 15.68
N GLY A 201 19.78 -0.84 16.35
CA GLY A 201 20.08 0.44 15.73
C GLY A 201 21.27 1.17 16.35
N ILE A 202 21.29 2.46 16.11
CA ILE A 202 22.28 3.40 16.64
C ILE A 202 21.58 4.36 17.60
N ASP A 203 22.13 4.51 18.82
CA ASP A 203 21.61 5.45 19.81
C ASP A 203 22.38 6.79 19.73
N PHE A 204 21.73 7.82 19.20
CA PHE A 204 22.22 9.20 19.16
C PHE A 204 21.77 9.94 20.41
N PHE A 205 22.63 10.01 21.42
CA PHE A 205 22.33 10.72 22.67
C PHE A 205 22.26 12.23 22.40
N SER A 206 21.15 12.83 22.77
CA SER A 206 20.86 14.25 22.58
C SER A 206 19.97 14.77 23.71
N ASN A 207 19.92 16.08 23.85
CA ASN A 207 19.02 16.70 24.80
C ASN A 207 17.56 16.41 24.45
N TRP A 208 16.72 16.30 25.46
CA TRP A 208 15.28 16.21 25.26
C TRP A 208 14.77 17.36 24.40
N GLY A 209 13.99 17.04 23.37
CA GLY A 209 13.41 18.03 22.48
C GLY A 209 14.33 18.46 21.33
N THR A 210 15.50 17.81 21.14
CA THR A 210 16.36 18.07 19.98
C THR A 210 15.62 17.69 18.70
N PRO A 211 15.61 18.56 17.66
CA PRO A 211 14.93 18.28 16.38
C PRO A 211 15.47 17.02 15.71
N ILE A 212 14.55 16.21 15.19
CA ILE A 212 14.82 15.01 14.40
C ILE A 212 14.38 15.23 12.99
N ARG A 213 15.23 14.88 12.01
CA ARG A 213 14.98 15.02 10.58
C ARG A 213 15.09 13.70 9.83
N SER A 214 14.40 13.61 8.68
CA SER A 214 14.55 12.47 7.78
C SER A 214 15.94 12.44 7.16
N VAL A 215 16.52 11.25 7.09
CA VAL A 215 17.86 11.03 6.50
C VAL A 215 17.85 11.06 4.97
N ALA A 216 16.68 10.79 4.37
CA ALA A 216 16.46 10.74 2.92
C ALA A 216 14.97 11.00 2.61
N ASP A 217 14.64 11.17 1.32
CA ASP A 217 13.25 11.23 0.85
C ASP A 217 12.53 9.90 1.13
N GLY A 218 11.23 9.93 1.44
CA GLY A 218 10.47 8.73 1.70
C GLY A 218 8.99 8.98 1.96
N VAL A 219 8.29 7.93 2.36
CA VAL A 219 6.88 7.96 2.75
C VAL A 219 6.74 7.46 4.18
N ILE A 220 5.99 8.17 5.00
CA ILE A 220 5.68 7.74 6.36
C ILE A 220 4.77 6.51 6.29
N VAL A 221 5.20 5.39 6.89
CA VAL A 221 4.39 4.17 6.98
C VAL A 221 3.84 3.91 8.39
N ARG A 222 4.48 4.49 9.41
CA ARG A 222 4.00 4.48 10.79
C ARG A 222 4.32 5.82 11.46
N SER A 223 3.39 6.34 12.24
CA SER A 223 3.55 7.52 13.07
C SER A 223 2.71 7.39 14.34
N ASP A 224 3.36 7.31 15.47
CA ASP A 224 2.71 7.05 16.76
C ASP A 224 2.24 8.36 17.44
N LEU A 225 1.40 9.13 16.72
CA LEU A 225 0.91 10.45 17.19
C LEU A 225 0.13 10.36 18.51
N SER A 226 -0.54 9.24 18.77
CA SER A 226 -1.35 9.03 19.97
C SER A 226 -0.65 8.15 21.03
N TYR A 227 0.68 8.00 20.95
CA TYR A 227 1.43 7.18 21.89
C TYR A 227 1.17 7.58 23.35
N LYS A 228 1.03 6.57 24.19
CA LYS A 228 0.93 6.72 25.65
C LYS A 228 1.91 5.80 26.32
N GLU A 229 2.70 6.36 27.25
CA GLU A 229 3.68 5.58 28.00
C GLU A 229 3.00 4.54 28.89
N VAL A 230 3.59 3.37 28.94
CA VAL A 230 3.11 2.28 29.81
C VAL A 230 3.57 2.45 31.25
N SER A 231 2.91 1.75 32.19
CA SER A 231 3.35 1.75 33.57
C SER A 231 4.70 1.03 33.75
N PRO A 232 5.52 1.43 34.73
CA PRO A 232 6.80 0.78 35.03
C PRO A 232 6.65 -0.73 35.32
N SER A 233 5.57 -1.11 36.00
CA SER A 233 5.29 -2.51 36.36
C SER A 233 4.98 -3.34 35.12
N PHE A 234 4.18 -2.82 34.18
CA PHE A 234 3.87 -3.51 32.94
C PHE A 234 5.12 -3.71 32.08
N ARG A 235 5.93 -2.63 31.89
CA ARG A 235 7.19 -2.73 31.17
C ARG A 235 8.11 -3.79 31.76
N LYS A 236 8.31 -3.78 33.09
CA LYS A 236 9.14 -4.74 33.78
C LYS A 236 8.66 -6.19 33.58
N GLU A 237 7.36 -6.42 33.67
CA GLU A 237 6.78 -7.75 33.44
C GLU A 237 7.00 -8.24 32.01
N MET A 238 6.81 -7.39 30.99
CA MET A 238 7.04 -7.78 29.60
C MET A 238 8.51 -8.10 29.32
N LEU A 239 9.44 -7.34 29.88
CA LEU A 239 10.87 -7.63 29.76
C LEU A 239 11.27 -8.94 30.46
N LYS A 240 10.68 -9.21 31.63
CA LYS A 240 10.86 -10.50 32.32
C LYS A 240 10.38 -11.67 31.50
N ARG A 241 9.21 -11.55 30.87
CA ARG A 241 8.68 -12.59 29.96
C ARG A 241 9.59 -12.79 28.74
N ALA A 242 10.06 -11.70 28.13
CA ALA A 242 11.03 -11.78 27.04
C ALA A 242 12.32 -12.51 27.46
N ALA A 243 12.85 -12.21 28.65
CA ALA A 243 14.02 -12.89 29.21
C ALA A 243 13.76 -14.39 29.42
N THR A 244 12.58 -14.76 29.97
CA THR A 244 12.18 -16.17 30.16
C THR A 244 12.03 -16.92 28.84
N LEU A 245 11.53 -16.25 27.79
CA LEU A 245 11.42 -16.82 26.43
C LEU A 245 12.78 -16.97 25.71
N GLY A 246 13.86 -16.42 26.26
CA GLY A 246 15.16 -16.40 25.61
C GLY A 246 15.25 -15.50 24.38
N ARG A 247 14.23 -14.70 24.10
CA ARG A 247 14.17 -13.74 22.99
C ARG A 247 13.20 -12.61 23.27
N THR A 248 13.42 -11.45 22.66
CA THR A 248 12.44 -10.35 22.66
C THR A 248 11.47 -10.57 21.51
N PRO A 249 10.17 -10.83 21.75
CA PRO A 249 9.16 -10.87 20.71
C PRO A 249 9.03 -9.55 19.96
N SER A 250 8.66 -9.59 18.68
CA SER A 250 8.58 -8.42 17.81
C SER A 250 7.54 -7.40 18.27
N ASP A 251 6.41 -7.86 18.80
CA ASP A 251 5.36 -7.03 19.37
C ASP A 251 5.87 -6.25 20.60
N ILE A 252 6.58 -6.91 21.52
CA ILE A 252 7.22 -6.22 22.66
C ILE A 252 8.24 -5.21 22.16
N PHE A 253 9.03 -5.55 21.15
CA PHE A 253 10.01 -4.61 20.61
C PHE A 253 9.32 -3.41 19.93
N ASN A 254 8.42 -3.67 19.01
CA ASN A 254 7.84 -2.63 18.15
C ASN A 254 6.79 -1.77 18.86
N GLU A 255 6.01 -2.35 19.79
CA GLU A 255 4.89 -1.65 20.44
C GLU A 255 5.24 -1.09 21.82
N LEU A 256 6.26 -1.67 22.49
CA LEU A 256 6.64 -1.24 23.81
C LEU A 256 7.99 -0.54 23.84
N LEU A 257 9.03 -1.19 23.28
CA LEU A 257 10.41 -0.71 23.48
C LEU A 257 10.80 0.43 22.55
N LEU A 258 10.23 0.53 21.35
CA LEU A 258 10.46 1.69 20.48
C LEU A 258 9.86 2.98 21.06
N GLY A 259 8.84 2.86 21.92
CA GLY A 259 8.12 4.03 22.41
C GLY A 259 7.40 4.77 21.29
N GLN A 260 7.35 6.09 21.36
CA GLN A 260 6.82 6.93 20.30
C GLN A 260 7.80 6.91 19.12
N ALA A 261 7.34 6.41 17.95
CA ALA A 261 8.20 6.18 16.80
C ALA A 261 7.58 6.68 15.49
N VAL A 262 8.46 6.95 14.53
CA VAL A 262 8.14 7.17 13.12
C VAL A 262 8.93 6.16 12.30
N ILE A 263 8.26 5.53 11.32
CA ILE A 263 8.88 4.63 10.35
C ILE A 263 8.69 5.22 8.97
N ILE A 264 9.79 5.31 8.23
CA ILE A 264 9.84 5.89 6.88
C ILE A 264 10.28 4.80 5.91
N ASP A 265 9.50 4.63 4.86
CA ASP A 265 9.83 3.79 3.71
C ASP A 265 10.46 4.66 2.61
N HIS A 266 11.68 4.36 2.25
CA HIS A 266 12.44 5.04 1.20
C HIS A 266 12.35 4.32 -0.15
N GLY A 267 11.56 3.24 -0.24
CA GLY A 267 11.45 2.41 -1.43
C GLY A 267 12.78 1.76 -1.82
N PHE A 268 12.94 1.51 -3.12
CA PHE A 268 14.13 0.87 -3.69
C PHE A 268 15.14 1.88 -4.29
N THR A 269 14.82 3.17 -4.19
CA THR A 269 15.64 4.22 -4.82
C THR A 269 16.88 4.56 -4.01
N LEU A 270 16.85 4.29 -2.70
CA LEU A 270 17.95 4.64 -1.79
C LEU A 270 19.15 3.67 -1.94
N PHE A 271 18.87 2.38 -2.03
CA PHE A 271 19.86 1.33 -2.27
C PHE A 271 19.44 0.46 -3.44
N SER A 272 20.33 0.27 -4.41
CA SER A 272 20.04 -0.61 -5.55
C SER A 272 19.81 -2.05 -5.10
N GLY A 273 18.66 -2.62 -5.48
CA GLY A 273 18.28 -3.99 -5.15
C GLY A 273 17.70 -4.19 -3.74
N TYR A 274 17.59 -3.14 -2.92
CA TYR A 274 17.06 -3.24 -1.56
C TYR A 274 16.01 -2.18 -1.29
N ARG A 275 14.90 -2.58 -0.67
CA ARG A 275 13.95 -1.66 -0.07
C ARG A 275 14.53 -1.16 1.25
N ALA A 276 14.63 0.14 1.40
CA ALA A 276 15.19 0.76 2.60
C ALA A 276 14.08 1.32 3.49
N ILE A 277 14.13 0.96 4.76
CA ILE A 277 13.20 1.45 5.78
C ILE A 277 14.02 2.03 6.93
N THR A 278 13.67 3.23 7.41
CA THR A 278 14.27 3.80 8.61
C THR A 278 13.27 3.90 9.75
N ILE A 279 13.74 3.63 10.97
CA ILE A 279 12.98 3.74 12.21
C ILE A 279 13.62 4.82 13.07
N TYR A 280 12.78 5.72 13.57
CA TYR A 280 13.14 6.78 14.51
C TYR A 280 12.31 6.59 15.77
N ALA A 281 12.95 6.21 16.85
CA ALA A 281 12.28 5.81 18.08
C ALA A 281 12.67 6.66 19.29
N HIS A 282 11.99 6.44 20.40
CA HIS A 282 12.11 7.20 21.65
C HIS A 282 11.80 8.69 21.53
N LEU A 283 10.93 9.06 20.56
CA LEU A 283 10.58 10.46 20.34
C LEU A 283 9.82 11.05 21.55
N SER A 284 9.96 12.37 21.74
CA SER A 284 9.19 13.13 22.72
C SER A 284 7.97 13.81 22.10
N SER A 285 8.00 14.03 20.80
CA SER A 285 6.89 14.55 20.01
C SER A 285 7.09 14.29 18.53
N ILE A 286 5.97 14.19 17.82
CA ILE A 286 5.91 14.11 16.35
C ILE A 286 5.04 15.28 15.88
N ASN A 287 5.39 15.92 14.76
CA ASN A 287 4.57 16.97 14.19
C ASN A 287 3.21 16.40 13.75
N PRO A 288 2.09 17.07 14.03
CA PRO A 288 0.75 16.51 13.80
C PRO A 288 0.41 16.14 12.36
N ASN A 289 1.09 16.74 11.39
CA ASN A 289 0.90 16.44 9.95
C ASN A 289 1.67 15.21 9.46
N ILE A 290 2.50 14.62 10.31
CA ILE A 290 3.29 13.42 9.97
C ILE A 290 2.42 12.18 10.20
N GLU A 291 1.56 11.90 9.25
CA GLU A 291 0.65 10.75 9.25
C GLU A 291 1.10 9.70 8.22
N PRO A 292 0.68 8.43 8.36
CA PRO A 292 0.93 7.43 7.33
C PRO A 292 0.44 7.90 5.95
N GLY A 293 1.30 7.75 4.93
CA GLY A 293 1.09 8.25 3.56
C GLY A 293 1.68 9.65 3.30
N TYR A 294 2.14 10.37 4.32
CA TYR A 294 2.83 11.65 4.13
C TYR A 294 4.18 11.44 3.42
N THR A 295 4.41 12.20 2.34
CA THR A 295 5.70 12.20 1.63
C THR A 295 6.64 13.17 2.32
N ILE A 296 7.73 12.66 2.89
CA ILE A 296 8.72 13.44 3.61
C ILE A 296 9.98 13.63 2.75
N LYS A 297 10.64 14.79 2.91
CA LYS A 297 11.88 15.12 2.22
C LYS A 297 13.10 14.92 3.11
N ALA A 298 14.25 14.63 2.48
CA ALA A 298 15.54 14.60 3.16
C ALA A 298 15.80 15.93 3.91
N GLY A 299 16.13 15.84 5.19
CA GLY A 299 16.37 17.00 6.04
C GLY A 299 15.12 17.66 6.63
N GLU A 300 13.92 17.22 6.26
CA GLU A 300 12.68 17.72 6.86
C GLU A 300 12.56 17.29 8.32
N ILE A 301 12.32 18.27 9.20
CA ILE A 301 12.17 18.06 10.65
C ILE A 301 10.73 17.61 10.91
N PHE A 302 10.56 16.42 11.45
CA PHE A 302 9.25 15.82 11.69
C PHE A 302 8.94 15.56 13.17
N GLY A 303 9.94 15.63 14.05
CA GLY A 303 9.75 15.31 15.45
C GLY A 303 10.90 15.77 16.33
N LYS A 304 10.88 15.33 17.57
CA LYS A 304 11.89 15.70 18.59
C LYS A 304 12.36 14.48 19.37
N SER A 305 13.66 14.43 19.69
CA SER A 305 14.27 13.43 20.54
C SER A 305 13.65 13.39 21.95
N GLY A 306 13.58 12.22 22.52
CA GLY A 306 13.06 11.98 23.86
C GLY A 306 13.63 10.71 24.48
N ASN A 307 12.80 10.01 25.25
CA ASN A 307 13.14 8.73 25.86
C ASN A 307 11.93 7.79 26.01
N SER A 308 10.86 8.01 25.23
CA SER A 308 9.64 7.19 25.30
C SER A 308 9.98 5.69 25.14
N GLY A 309 9.22 4.79 25.79
CA GLY A 309 9.48 3.34 25.80
C GLY A 309 10.68 2.90 26.65
N THR A 310 11.46 3.82 27.21
CA THR A 310 12.58 3.49 28.13
C THR A 310 12.13 3.41 29.60
N GLU A 311 12.93 2.83 30.45
CA GLU A 311 12.62 2.79 31.86
C GLU A 311 12.52 4.20 32.52
N PRO A 312 13.44 5.15 32.25
CA PRO A 312 13.29 6.51 32.76
C PRO A 312 12.00 7.20 32.35
N SER A 313 11.50 6.93 31.13
CA SER A 313 10.22 7.48 30.62
C SER A 313 9.04 6.94 31.41
N THR A 314 8.99 5.64 31.68
CA THR A 314 7.89 5.04 32.47
C THR A 314 7.85 5.57 33.91
N LEU A 315 8.98 6.09 34.42
CA LEU A 315 9.09 6.75 35.71
C LEU A 315 8.83 8.27 35.65
N GLY A 316 8.38 8.78 34.52
CA GLY A 316 8.04 10.19 34.27
C GLY A 316 9.27 11.12 34.22
N THR A 317 10.46 10.60 33.99
CA THR A 317 11.68 11.39 33.88
C THR A 317 12.15 11.55 32.42
N ARG A 318 12.93 12.60 32.16
CA ARG A 318 13.56 12.88 30.86
C ARG A 318 15.00 12.40 30.75
N ARG A 319 15.44 11.58 31.71
CA ARG A 319 16.80 11.07 31.73
C ARG A 319 17.06 10.15 30.55
N GLU A 320 18.34 10.05 30.16
CA GLU A 320 18.81 9.19 29.07
C GLU A 320 18.13 9.47 27.73
N SER A 321 17.80 10.75 27.47
CA SER A 321 17.23 11.17 26.20
C SER A 321 18.19 10.84 25.04
N HIS A 322 17.68 10.19 24.02
CA HIS A 322 18.40 9.82 22.80
C HIS A 322 17.42 9.52 21.66
N LEU A 323 17.90 9.56 20.44
CA LEU A 323 17.22 8.98 19.30
C LEU A 323 17.78 7.57 19.08
N HIS A 324 16.93 6.57 19.11
CA HIS A 324 17.25 5.25 18.56
C HIS A 324 16.90 5.25 17.08
N TRP A 325 17.89 4.99 16.22
CA TRP A 325 17.73 5.00 14.76
C TRP A 325 18.15 3.67 14.16
N GLU A 326 17.29 3.11 13.31
CA GLU A 326 17.55 1.87 12.55
C GLU A 326 17.47 2.14 11.06
N LEU A 327 18.29 1.45 10.26
CA LEU A 327 18.17 1.26 8.84
C LEU A 327 18.01 -0.23 8.57
N ILE A 328 16.94 -0.59 7.89
CA ILE A 328 16.57 -1.97 7.51
C ILE A 328 16.54 -2.05 6.00
N LEU A 329 17.13 -3.09 5.43
CA LEU A 329 17.18 -3.38 4.01
C LEU A 329 16.49 -4.71 3.74
#